data_852cd65f3dc9e2b3d24c013934b47513
#
_entry.id   852cd65f3dc9e2b3d24c013934b47513
#
_cell.length_a   1.000
_cell.length_b   1.000
_cell.length_c   1.000
_cell.angle_alpha   90.00
_cell.angle_beta   90.00
_cell.angle_gamma   90.00
#
_symmetry.space_group_name_H-M   'P 1'
#
loop_
_entity.id
_entity.type
_entity.pdbx_description
1 polymer ?
#
loop_
_entity_poly.entity_id
_entity_poly.type
_entity_poly.pdbx_seq_one_letter_code
_entity_poly.pdbx_strand_id
1 'polypeptide(L)'
;MWKVKKSKVHGTGVFATFDILRNTKIIQYIGDKVTKSEGDRRSAQRIKKYLNKKNEGSVYIFELNKKYDIDGTPLYNKARYINHSCSPNCEVDIINNEIWIISIKSIKKGEELNYD
;
A
#
# COMPACT_ATOMS: atom_id res chain seq x y z
N MET A 1 -0.72 8.28 14.30
CA MET A 1 -0.35 6.85 14.34
C MET A 1 0.83 6.57 13.41
N TRP A 2 0.91 7.25 12.31
CA TRP A 2 1.95 7.04 11.31
C TRP A 2 2.36 8.36 10.66
N LYS A 3 3.55 8.35 10.02
CA LYS A 3 4.01 9.47 9.20
C LYS A 3 4.81 8.96 8.00
N VAL A 4 4.82 9.75 6.94
CA VAL A 4 5.60 9.49 5.73
C VAL A 4 6.95 10.20 5.86
N LYS A 5 8.03 9.48 5.60
CA LYS A 5 9.37 10.06 5.57
C LYS A 5 10.31 9.22 4.71
N LYS A 6 11.53 9.69 4.49
CA LYS A 6 12.54 8.98 3.72
C LYS A 6 12.85 7.64 4.38
N SER A 7 12.83 6.57 3.57
CA SER A 7 13.12 5.21 4.02
C SER A 7 14.56 4.82 3.74
N LYS A 8 15.16 4.02 4.62
CA LYS A 8 16.47 3.41 4.37
C LYS A 8 16.37 2.22 3.42
N VAL A 9 15.17 1.66 3.27
CA VAL A 9 14.93 0.49 2.41
C VAL A 9 14.77 0.92 0.96
N HIS A 10 13.81 1.80 0.68
CA HIS A 10 13.53 2.26 -0.66
C HIS A 10 12.74 3.57 -0.62
N GLY A 11 13.31 4.64 -1.19
CA GLY A 11 12.65 5.92 -1.38
C GLY A 11 11.95 6.45 -0.14
N THR A 12 10.63 6.59 -0.22
CA THR A 12 9.76 7.05 0.85
C THR A 12 9.13 5.86 1.56
N GLY A 13 8.91 5.96 2.85
CA GLY A 13 8.24 4.93 3.64
C GLY A 13 7.24 5.52 4.61
N VAL A 14 6.50 4.66 5.28
CA VAL A 14 5.52 5.01 6.32
C VAL A 14 6.01 4.43 7.64
N PHE A 15 6.04 5.25 8.68
CA PHE A 15 6.65 4.91 9.97
C PHE A 15 5.67 5.11 11.12
N ALA A 16 5.72 4.22 12.10
CA ALA A 16 4.91 4.35 13.30
C ALA A 16 5.37 5.56 14.14
N THR A 17 4.42 6.38 14.59
CA THR A 17 4.70 7.54 15.44
C THR A 17 4.54 7.24 16.93
N PHE A 18 4.02 6.06 17.28
CA PHE A 18 3.93 5.52 18.63
C PHE A 18 3.82 3.99 18.52
N ASP A 19 3.86 3.28 19.64
CA ASP A 19 3.74 1.83 19.66
C ASP A 19 2.35 1.41 19.19
N ILE A 20 2.31 0.46 18.25
CA ILE A 20 1.06 -0.04 17.66
C ILE A 20 0.88 -1.50 18.09
N LEU A 21 -0.28 -1.81 18.65
CA LEU A 21 -0.63 -3.16 19.03
C LEU A 21 -0.96 -4.00 17.79
N ARG A 22 -0.75 -5.31 17.90
CA ARG A 22 -1.19 -6.28 16.89
C ARG A 22 -2.69 -6.13 16.61
N ASN A 23 -3.09 -6.38 15.36
CA ASN A 23 -4.49 -6.32 14.89
C ASN A 23 -5.09 -4.91 14.92
N THR A 24 -4.26 -3.89 14.75
CA THR A 24 -4.71 -2.49 14.64
C THR A 24 -4.91 -2.12 13.18
N LYS A 25 -6.07 -1.54 12.85
CA LYS A 25 -6.26 -0.88 11.56
C LYS A 25 -5.46 0.42 11.56
N ILE A 26 -4.43 0.49 10.74
CA ILE A 26 -3.49 1.61 10.78
C ILE A 26 -3.84 2.69 9.76
N ILE A 27 -3.98 2.29 8.50
CA ILE A 27 -4.22 3.22 7.41
C ILE A 27 -5.08 2.54 6.34
N GLN A 28 -6.02 3.28 5.77
CA GLN A 28 -6.85 2.80 4.68
C GLN A 28 -6.12 3.01 3.35
N TYR A 29 -6.18 2.01 2.48
CA TYR A 29 -5.69 2.12 1.11
C TYR A 29 -6.80 2.71 0.26
N ILE A 30 -6.64 3.94 -0.19
CA ILE A 30 -7.68 4.71 -0.87
C ILE A 30 -7.26 5.12 -2.28
N GLY A 31 -8.24 5.38 -3.12
CA GLY A 31 -7.97 5.79 -4.49
C GLY A 31 -9.21 5.71 -5.37
N ASP A 32 -8.99 5.63 -6.66
CA ASP A 32 -10.07 5.51 -7.64
C ASP A 32 -10.63 4.10 -7.63
N LYS A 33 -11.93 3.98 -7.40
CA LYS A 33 -12.65 2.72 -7.56
C LYS A 33 -12.92 2.51 -9.04
N VAL A 34 -12.36 1.46 -9.60
CA VAL A 34 -12.44 1.17 -11.04
C VAL A 34 -12.96 -0.24 -11.27
N THR A 35 -13.53 -0.50 -12.45
CA THR A 35 -13.92 -1.86 -12.84
C THR A 35 -12.69 -2.72 -13.04
N LYS A 36 -12.87 -4.05 -13.04
CA LYS A 36 -11.77 -4.99 -13.29
C LYS A 36 -11.11 -4.73 -14.65
N SER A 37 -11.90 -4.50 -15.69
CA SER A 37 -11.36 -4.23 -17.03
C SER A 37 -10.55 -2.93 -17.05
N GLU A 38 -11.00 -1.87 -16.38
CA GLU A 38 -10.26 -0.62 -16.29
C GLU A 38 -9.00 -0.79 -15.44
N GLY A 39 -9.07 -1.53 -14.35
CA GLY A 39 -7.90 -1.87 -13.52
C GLY A 39 -6.85 -2.62 -14.31
N ASP A 40 -7.24 -3.62 -15.07
CA ASP A 40 -6.35 -4.39 -15.93
C ASP A 40 -5.71 -3.51 -17.01
N ARG A 41 -6.48 -2.63 -17.62
CA ARG A 41 -5.99 -1.70 -18.62
C ARG A 41 -4.92 -0.76 -18.03
N ARG A 42 -5.20 -0.18 -16.86
CA ARG A 42 -4.26 0.72 -16.17
C ARG A 42 -2.98 -0.01 -15.76
N SER A 43 -3.12 -1.23 -15.25
CA SER A 43 -1.98 -2.07 -14.86
C SER A 43 -1.09 -2.38 -16.06
N ALA A 44 -1.68 -2.84 -17.16
CA ALA A 44 -0.95 -3.17 -18.38
C ALA A 44 -0.23 -1.94 -18.96
N GLN A 45 -0.90 -0.79 -18.98
CA GLN A 45 -0.33 0.45 -19.49
C GLN A 45 0.86 0.91 -18.64
N ARG A 46 0.76 0.79 -17.32
CA ARG A 46 1.83 1.18 -16.39
C ARG A 46 3.03 0.24 -16.49
N ILE A 47 2.79 -1.06 -16.56
CA ILE A 47 3.84 -2.05 -16.74
C ILE A 47 4.60 -1.77 -18.04
N LYS A 48 3.89 -1.55 -19.15
CA LYS A 48 4.49 -1.21 -20.44
C LYS A 48 5.34 0.06 -20.36
N LYS A 49 4.85 1.08 -19.67
CA LYS A 49 5.57 2.35 -19.49
C LYS A 49 6.88 2.14 -18.71
N TYR A 50 6.87 1.28 -17.69
CA TYR A 50 8.01 1.06 -16.83
C TYR A 50 9.03 0.07 -17.40
N LEU A 51 8.65 -0.81 -18.31
CA LEU A 51 9.59 -1.71 -19.01
C LEU A 51 10.64 -0.93 -19.80
N ASN A 52 10.34 0.29 -20.20
CA ASN A 52 11.26 1.15 -20.95
C ASN A 52 12.08 2.09 -20.07
N LYS A 53 11.94 2.01 -18.75
CA LYS A 53 12.66 2.84 -17.79
C LYS A 53 13.37 1.94 -16.80
N LYS A 54 14.61 2.33 -16.45
CA LYS A 54 15.40 1.62 -15.42
C LYS A 54 14.79 1.74 -14.03
N ASN A 55 13.82 2.62 -13.84
CA ASN A 55 13.14 2.80 -12.57
C ASN A 55 11.92 1.89 -12.52
N GLU A 56 11.86 1.08 -11.47
CA GLU A 56 10.72 0.24 -11.20
C GLU A 56 9.50 1.10 -10.90
N GLY A 57 8.51 1.01 -11.78
CA GLY A 57 7.22 1.58 -11.51
C GLY A 57 6.41 0.63 -10.65
N SER A 58 5.75 1.16 -9.66
CA SER A 58 4.79 0.39 -8.89
C SER A 58 3.41 0.51 -9.51
N VAL A 59 2.71 -0.61 -9.56
CA VAL A 59 1.30 -0.65 -9.93
C VAL A 59 0.52 -0.66 -8.63
N TYR A 60 -0.20 0.42 -8.34
CA TYR A 60 -0.89 0.62 -7.06
C TYR A 60 -2.34 0.15 -7.11
N ILE A 61 -2.62 -0.94 -7.85
CA ILE A 61 -3.98 -1.43 -8.02
C ILE A 61 -4.19 -2.65 -7.14
N PHE A 62 -5.15 -2.55 -6.21
CA PHE A 62 -5.52 -3.63 -5.30
C PHE A 62 -6.94 -4.09 -5.58
N GLU A 63 -7.16 -5.39 -5.50
CA GLU A 63 -8.49 -5.96 -5.61
C GLU A 63 -9.34 -5.59 -4.39
N LEU A 64 -10.48 -4.96 -4.63
CA LEU A 64 -11.46 -4.65 -3.60
C LEU A 64 -12.46 -5.81 -3.44
N ASN A 65 -13.01 -6.25 -4.56
CA ASN A 65 -13.97 -7.36 -4.62
C ASN A 65 -14.00 -7.92 -6.05
N LYS A 66 -14.98 -8.77 -6.35
CA LYS A 66 -15.07 -9.41 -7.67
C LYS A 66 -15.36 -8.43 -8.80
N LYS A 67 -15.92 -7.25 -8.51
CA LYS A 67 -16.33 -6.27 -9.52
C LYS A 67 -15.36 -5.12 -9.68
N TYR A 68 -14.66 -4.75 -8.61
CA TYR A 68 -13.89 -3.51 -8.54
C TYR A 68 -12.50 -3.69 -7.99
N ASP A 69 -11.60 -2.83 -8.47
CA ASP A 69 -10.28 -2.60 -7.90
C ASP A 69 -10.19 -1.17 -7.36
N ILE A 70 -9.23 -0.94 -6.48
CA ILE A 70 -8.86 0.42 -6.06
C ILE A 70 -7.51 0.74 -6.68
N ASP A 71 -7.48 1.84 -7.44
CA ASP A 71 -6.25 2.39 -7.98
C ASP A 71 -5.71 3.42 -6.99
N GLY A 72 -4.70 3.04 -6.24
CA GLY A 72 -4.09 3.86 -5.18
C GLY A 72 -2.97 4.78 -5.65
N THR A 73 -2.88 5.05 -6.94
CA THR A 73 -1.85 5.95 -7.51
C THR A 73 -1.93 7.39 -7.00
N PRO A 74 -3.12 7.98 -6.72
CA PRO A 74 -3.18 9.36 -6.25
C PRO A 74 -2.31 9.60 -5.02
N LEU A 75 -1.66 10.76 -4.97
CA LEU A 75 -0.72 11.11 -3.89
C LEU A 75 -1.39 11.27 -2.53
N TYR A 76 -2.70 11.53 -2.49
CA TYR A 76 -3.44 11.58 -1.22
C TYR A 76 -3.52 10.19 -0.55
N ASN A 77 -3.32 9.11 -1.29
CA ASN A 77 -3.24 7.77 -0.72
C ASN A 77 -1.85 7.55 -0.12
N LYS A 78 -1.68 7.85 1.16
CA LYS A 78 -0.38 7.73 1.81
C LYS A 78 0.05 6.28 2.03
N ALA A 79 -0.89 5.33 2.01
CA ALA A 79 -0.59 3.91 2.09
C ALA A 79 0.24 3.43 0.89
N ARG A 80 0.23 4.15 -0.23
CA ARG A 80 1.06 3.82 -1.40
C ARG A 80 2.55 3.83 -1.10
N TYR A 81 2.97 4.52 -0.04
CA TYR A 81 4.38 4.62 0.33
C TYR A 81 4.87 3.50 1.23
N ILE A 82 3.99 2.58 1.63
CA ILE A 82 4.39 1.43 2.44
C ILE A 82 5.22 0.49 1.59
N ASN A 83 6.44 0.20 2.04
CA ASN A 83 7.37 -0.65 1.32
C ASN A 83 7.10 -2.13 1.55
N HIS A 84 7.59 -2.96 0.62
CA HIS A 84 7.51 -4.41 0.71
C HIS A 84 8.53 -4.96 1.69
N SER A 85 8.18 -6.07 2.36
CA SER A 85 9.10 -6.89 3.13
C SER A 85 8.67 -8.36 3.06
N CYS A 86 9.63 -9.25 2.95
CA CYS A 86 9.36 -10.70 3.04
C CYS A 86 9.12 -11.15 4.48
N SER A 87 9.41 -10.28 5.46
CA SER A 87 9.14 -10.51 6.88
C SER A 87 8.32 -9.33 7.41
N PRO A 88 7.05 -9.21 6.98
CA PRO A 88 6.28 -7.98 7.18
C PRO A 88 5.74 -7.84 8.61
N ASN A 89 5.42 -6.60 8.99
CA ASN A 89 4.72 -6.29 10.23
C ASN A 89 3.25 -5.92 10.00
N CYS A 90 2.83 -5.83 8.76
CA CYS A 90 1.45 -5.52 8.38
C CYS A 90 0.95 -6.46 7.30
N GLU A 91 -0.37 -6.49 7.15
CA GLU A 91 -1.05 -7.16 6.04
C GLU A 91 -2.14 -6.27 5.49
N VAL A 92 -2.59 -6.58 4.29
CA VAL A 92 -3.74 -5.93 3.66
C VAL A 92 -4.97 -6.79 3.92
N ASP A 93 -6.05 -6.17 4.37
CA ASP A 93 -7.32 -6.85 4.58
C ASP A 93 -8.48 -5.99 4.09
N ILE A 94 -9.56 -6.62 3.70
CA ILE A 94 -10.76 -5.95 3.21
C ILE A 94 -11.82 -6.06 4.31
N ILE A 95 -12.24 -4.91 4.83
CA ILE A 95 -13.21 -4.81 5.92
C ILE A 95 -14.30 -3.85 5.48
N ASN A 96 -15.56 -4.31 5.47
CA ASN A 96 -16.69 -3.50 5.05
C ASN A 96 -16.49 -2.81 3.69
N ASN A 97 -15.95 -3.58 2.72
CA ASN A 97 -15.69 -3.09 1.36
C ASN A 97 -14.67 -1.94 1.30
N GLU A 98 -13.74 -1.91 2.25
CA GLU A 98 -12.62 -0.99 2.32
C GLU A 98 -11.32 -1.77 2.48
N ILE A 99 -10.24 -1.27 1.88
CA ILE A 99 -8.93 -1.91 1.96
C ILE A 99 -8.15 -1.26 3.11
N TRP A 100 -7.74 -2.06 4.08
CA TRP A 100 -7.02 -1.60 5.26
C TRP A 100 -5.65 -2.25 5.39
N ILE A 101 -4.69 -1.48 5.86
CA ILE A 101 -3.38 -1.97 6.29
C ILE A 101 -3.47 -2.21 7.79
N ILE A 102 -3.24 -3.45 8.21
CA ILE A 102 -3.46 -3.92 9.58
C ILE A 102 -2.17 -4.52 10.11
N SER A 103 -1.81 -4.19 11.35
CA SER A 103 -0.65 -4.79 11.99
C SER A 103 -0.87 -6.27 12.28
N ILE A 104 0.14 -7.11 11.98
CA ILE A 104 0.13 -8.55 12.28
C ILE A 104 1.03 -8.91 13.45
N LYS A 105 1.68 -7.93 14.03
CA LYS A 105 2.47 -8.03 15.25
C LYS A 105 2.60 -6.65 15.88
N SER A 106 3.09 -6.57 17.10
CA SER A 106 3.36 -5.30 17.75
C SER A 106 4.43 -4.54 16.97
N ILE A 107 4.21 -3.26 16.77
CA ILE A 107 5.13 -2.36 16.06
C ILE A 107 5.53 -1.27 17.01
N LYS A 108 6.82 -1.02 17.12
CA LYS A 108 7.35 0.00 18.02
C LYS A 108 7.43 1.34 17.34
N LYS A 109 7.30 2.40 18.11
CA LYS A 109 7.53 3.77 17.64
C LYS A 109 8.82 3.85 16.85
N GLY A 110 8.76 4.44 15.68
CA GLY A 110 9.90 4.62 14.78
C GLY A 110 10.14 3.48 13.79
N GLU A 111 9.48 2.33 13.96
CA GLU A 111 9.60 1.25 13.00
C GLU A 111 8.86 1.59 11.71
N GLU A 112 9.44 1.16 10.60
CA GLU A 112 8.80 1.29 9.29
C GLU A 112 7.71 0.24 9.13
N LEU A 113 6.54 0.65 8.62
CA LEU A 113 5.47 -0.28 8.24
C LEU A 113 5.81 -0.95 6.92
N ASN A 114 5.52 -2.24 6.83
CA ASN A 114 5.74 -2.99 5.58
C ASN A 114 4.74 -4.14 5.45
N TYR A 115 4.57 -4.62 4.23
CA TYR A 115 3.71 -5.75 3.93
C TYR A 115 4.28 -6.55 2.76
N ASP A 116 3.81 -7.78 2.63
CA ASP A 116 4.26 -8.67 1.55
C ASP A 116 3.29 -8.64 0.36
#